data_2a4e91abc4c102fdd9b352f81f201e4b
#
_entry.id   2a4e91abc4c102fdd9b352f81f201e4b
#
_cell.length_a   1.000
_cell.length_b   1.000
_cell.length_c   1.000
_cell.angle_alpha   90.00
_cell.angle_beta   90.00
_cell.angle_gamma   90.00
#
_symmetry.space_group_name_H-M   'P 1'
#
loop_
_entity.id
_entity.type
_entity.pdbx_description
1 polymer ?
#
loop_
_entity_poly.entity_id
_entity_poly.type
_entity_poly.pdbx_seq_one_letter_code
_entity_poly.pdbx_strand_id
1 'polypeptide(L)'
;MKIVVITGEESGDKLAASAIKELKKISNKPLKIFGIGGRALEKEGIQKFFDISEINVMGLIEVIPKIFKINRIIKSVVNQIIELDPDIIFTVDSPDFTLRIAERIKKRNNKLKILHYVAPSVWAWRPGRVHTVKKSVDHLLTILPFEKKIFEKYEVPTTFVGHPITEINIENFKNNQITKEDREVFLILPGSRKKEVVSLLPIYLEVIRAMKLDDKYELVMPLTKEMTFYVENILTQFGLQNRIKIILDEHLKYSYYYHAKLGIVTSGTAALEVSYFNTPY
;
A
#
# COMPACT_ATOMS: atom_id res chain seq x y z
N MET A 1 -3.05 -27.44 1.98
CA MET A 1 -2.62 -26.65 0.81
C MET A 1 -1.46 -25.76 1.22
N LYS A 2 -0.36 -25.74 0.48
CA LYS A 2 0.81 -24.90 0.70
C LYS A 2 0.70 -23.65 -0.19
N ILE A 3 0.69 -22.47 0.41
CA ILE A 3 0.64 -21.20 -0.29
C ILE A 3 1.92 -20.41 0.02
N VAL A 4 2.58 -19.92 -1.02
CA VAL A 4 3.67 -18.95 -0.83
C VAL A 4 3.13 -17.56 -1.11
N VAL A 5 3.28 -16.64 -0.15
CA VAL A 5 2.87 -15.23 -0.26
C VAL A 5 4.12 -14.37 -0.33
N ILE A 6 4.18 -13.47 -1.32
CA ILE A 6 5.31 -12.54 -1.50
C ILE A 6 4.78 -11.12 -1.57
N THR A 7 5.17 -10.31 -0.59
CA THR A 7 4.89 -8.86 -0.53
C THR A 7 6.19 -8.09 -0.46
N GLY A 8 6.21 -6.86 -0.92
CA GLY A 8 7.41 -6.01 -0.91
C GLY A 8 7.27 -4.77 -0.02
N GLU A 9 6.05 -4.42 0.38
CA GLU A 9 5.72 -3.23 1.16
C GLU A 9 4.59 -3.51 2.16
N GLU A 10 4.44 -2.66 3.16
CA GLU A 10 3.42 -2.82 4.21
C GLU A 10 1.98 -2.78 3.65
N SER A 11 1.73 -1.97 2.62
CA SER A 11 0.44 -1.95 1.91
C SER A 11 0.09 -3.32 1.33
N GLY A 12 1.04 -3.93 0.62
CA GLY A 12 0.89 -5.28 0.08
C GLY A 12 0.72 -6.35 1.16
N ASP A 13 1.37 -6.20 2.31
CA ASP A 13 1.22 -7.10 3.46
C ASP A 13 -0.21 -7.08 4.02
N LYS A 14 -0.80 -5.91 4.21
CA LYS A 14 -2.19 -5.75 4.65
C LYS A 14 -3.17 -6.38 3.64
N LEU A 15 -2.97 -6.13 2.35
CA LEU A 15 -3.80 -6.70 1.28
C LEU A 15 -3.71 -8.23 1.23
N ALA A 16 -2.51 -8.76 1.29
CA ALA A 16 -2.27 -10.19 1.30
C ALA A 16 -2.91 -10.86 2.53
N ALA A 17 -2.76 -10.25 3.72
CA ALA A 17 -3.33 -10.76 4.96
C ALA A 17 -4.86 -10.80 4.91
N SER A 18 -5.52 -9.75 4.38
CA SER A 18 -6.97 -9.74 4.17
C SER A 18 -7.40 -10.88 3.26
N ALA A 19 -6.76 -11.04 2.11
CA ALA A 19 -7.08 -12.11 1.16
C ALA A 19 -6.88 -13.52 1.78
N ILE A 20 -5.79 -13.73 2.54
CA ILE A 20 -5.52 -15.00 3.23
C ILE A 20 -6.56 -15.28 4.31
N LYS A 21 -6.96 -14.26 5.07
CA LYS A 21 -7.99 -14.37 6.09
C LYS A 21 -9.32 -14.85 5.51
N GLU A 22 -9.76 -14.26 4.39
CA GLU A 22 -10.97 -14.68 3.71
C GLU A 22 -10.82 -16.10 3.08
N LEU A 23 -9.66 -16.40 2.48
CA LEU A 23 -9.39 -17.72 1.94
C LEU A 23 -9.46 -18.82 3.02
N LYS A 24 -9.00 -18.55 4.25
CA LYS A 24 -9.12 -19.49 5.37
C LYS A 24 -10.56 -19.79 5.75
N LYS A 25 -11.47 -18.81 5.64
CA LYS A 25 -12.90 -19.00 5.95
C LYS A 25 -13.60 -19.94 4.98
N ILE A 26 -13.21 -19.87 3.69
CA ILE A 26 -13.86 -20.65 2.61
C ILE A 26 -13.12 -21.95 2.29
N SER A 27 -11.91 -22.12 2.78
CA SER A 27 -11.10 -23.30 2.48
C SER A 27 -11.50 -24.49 3.34
N ASN A 28 -11.82 -25.59 2.69
CA ASN A 28 -12.09 -26.89 3.36
C ASN A 28 -10.80 -27.63 3.77
N LYS A 29 -9.62 -27.09 3.45
CA LYS A 29 -8.31 -27.69 3.75
C LYS A 29 -7.48 -26.74 4.61
N PRO A 30 -6.67 -27.26 5.56
CA PRO A 30 -5.76 -26.43 6.31
C PRO A 30 -4.74 -25.76 5.37
N LEU A 31 -4.56 -24.46 5.54
CA LEU A 31 -3.60 -23.68 4.78
C LEU A 31 -2.27 -23.58 5.55
N LYS A 32 -1.17 -23.91 4.86
CA LYS A 32 0.20 -23.62 5.33
C LYS A 32 0.73 -22.46 4.50
N ILE A 33 1.05 -21.35 5.15
CA ILE A 33 1.43 -20.10 4.49
C ILE A 33 2.92 -19.87 4.73
N PHE A 34 3.66 -19.64 3.65
CA PHE A 34 5.10 -19.40 3.65
C PHE A 34 5.39 -18.12 2.87
N GLY A 35 6.57 -17.51 3.03
CA GLY A 35 7.02 -16.48 2.13
C GLY A 35 7.59 -15.23 2.77
N ILE A 36 7.30 -14.06 2.20
CA ILE A 36 7.74 -12.75 2.66
C ILE A 36 6.53 -11.92 3.02
N GLY A 37 6.49 -11.45 4.25
CA GLY A 37 5.42 -10.61 4.76
C GLY A 37 5.83 -9.88 6.02
N GLY A 38 4.98 -8.96 6.43
CA GLY A 38 5.11 -8.17 7.64
C GLY A 38 4.15 -8.61 8.74
N ARG A 39 3.83 -7.66 9.62
CA ARG A 39 3.01 -7.89 10.82
C ARG A 39 1.58 -8.36 10.53
N ALA A 40 1.00 -7.97 9.39
CA ALA A 40 -0.36 -8.38 9.05
C ALA A 40 -0.40 -9.89 8.70
N LEU A 41 0.52 -10.35 7.87
CA LEU A 41 0.64 -11.77 7.53
C LEU A 41 1.15 -12.63 8.71
N GLU A 42 1.92 -12.07 9.66
CA GLU A 42 2.28 -12.76 10.91
C GLU A 42 1.04 -13.17 11.70
N LYS A 43 0.05 -12.27 11.82
CA LYS A 43 -1.23 -12.58 12.47
C LYS A 43 -1.99 -13.71 11.75
N GLU A 44 -1.73 -13.87 10.46
CA GLU A 44 -2.26 -14.96 9.64
C GLU A 44 -1.35 -16.20 9.62
N GLY A 45 -0.32 -16.26 10.46
CA GLY A 45 0.51 -17.45 10.66
C GLY A 45 1.46 -17.76 9.51
N ILE A 46 2.01 -16.75 8.83
CA ILE A 46 3.03 -16.94 7.81
C ILE A 46 4.33 -17.50 8.42
N GLN A 47 4.91 -18.50 7.78
CA GLN A 47 6.27 -18.95 8.02
C GLN A 47 7.20 -18.19 7.08
N LYS A 48 7.94 -17.23 7.63
CA LYS A 48 8.74 -16.30 6.84
C LYS A 48 10.01 -16.95 6.28
N PHE A 49 10.29 -16.67 5.01
CA PHE A 49 11.62 -16.87 4.41
C PHE A 49 12.55 -15.72 4.80
N PHE A 50 12.02 -14.49 4.75
CA PHE A 50 12.66 -13.23 5.11
C PHE A 50 11.64 -12.27 5.70
N ASP A 51 12.10 -11.33 6.51
CA ASP A 51 11.27 -10.24 6.98
C ASP A 51 11.15 -9.14 5.91
N ILE A 52 9.97 -8.53 5.78
CA ILE A 52 9.72 -7.45 4.83
C ILE A 52 10.61 -6.22 5.11
N SER A 53 11.01 -6.01 6.36
CA SER A 53 11.91 -4.92 6.75
C SER A 53 13.29 -5.05 6.11
N GLU A 54 13.75 -6.26 5.81
CA GLU A 54 15.03 -6.48 5.11
C GLU A 54 15.02 -5.95 3.67
N ILE A 55 13.82 -5.80 3.08
CA ILE A 55 13.60 -5.26 1.74
C ILE A 55 13.36 -3.75 1.81
N ASN A 56 12.61 -3.27 2.83
CA ASN A 56 12.21 -1.87 3.00
C ASN A 56 13.34 -0.92 3.46
N VAL A 57 14.47 -1.41 3.93
CA VAL A 57 15.66 -0.60 4.33
C VAL A 57 16.26 0.19 3.14
N MET A 58 15.47 0.48 2.12
CA MET A 58 15.86 1.16 0.89
C MET A 58 15.71 2.68 0.96
N GLY A 59 16.42 3.30 1.89
CA GLY A 59 16.76 4.73 1.78
C GLY A 59 17.78 4.97 0.66
N LEU A 60 17.63 6.05 -0.07
CA LEU A 60 18.23 6.38 -1.38
C LEU A 60 19.74 6.61 -1.46
N ILE A 61 20.55 6.35 -0.44
CA ILE A 61 21.95 6.83 -0.40
C ILE A 61 22.98 5.80 -0.91
N GLU A 62 22.63 4.51 -1.03
CA GLU A 62 23.58 3.48 -1.48
C GLU A 62 22.95 2.50 -2.48
N VAL A 63 22.89 2.87 -3.76
CA VAL A 63 22.17 2.09 -4.80
C VAL A 63 22.88 0.77 -5.14
N ILE A 64 24.20 0.75 -5.28
CA ILE A 64 24.95 -0.40 -5.81
C ILE A 64 25.01 -1.60 -4.84
N PRO A 65 25.41 -1.46 -3.57
CA PRO A 65 25.42 -2.59 -2.62
C PRO A 65 24.03 -3.22 -2.41
N LYS A 66 22.98 -2.40 -2.51
CA LYS A 66 21.59 -2.81 -2.32
C LYS A 66 21.07 -3.68 -3.45
N ILE A 67 21.44 -3.41 -4.69
CA ILE A 67 21.07 -4.26 -5.84
C ILE A 67 21.61 -5.68 -5.66
N PHE A 68 22.85 -5.84 -5.20
CA PHE A 68 23.44 -7.14 -4.93
C PHE A 68 22.72 -7.87 -3.77
N LYS A 69 22.38 -7.14 -2.68
CA LYS A 69 21.62 -7.70 -1.55
C LYS A 69 20.25 -8.19 -2.00
N ILE A 70 19.50 -7.35 -2.72
CA ILE A 70 18.16 -7.72 -3.24
C ILE A 70 18.26 -8.92 -4.18
N ASN A 71 19.22 -8.96 -5.08
CA ASN A 71 19.40 -10.08 -5.99
C ASN A 71 19.74 -11.38 -5.24
N ARG A 72 20.50 -11.29 -4.12
CA ARG A 72 20.77 -12.43 -3.24
C ARG A 72 19.50 -12.92 -2.55
N ILE A 73 18.70 -12.01 -1.99
CA ILE A 73 17.40 -12.33 -1.38
C ILE A 73 16.50 -12.99 -2.41
N ILE A 74 16.33 -12.40 -3.59
CA ILE A 74 15.50 -12.98 -4.67
C ILE A 74 15.98 -14.39 -5.02
N LYS A 75 17.29 -14.61 -5.16
CA LYS A 75 17.85 -15.93 -5.47
C LYS A 75 17.53 -16.95 -4.37
N SER A 76 17.69 -16.56 -3.10
CA SER A 76 17.40 -17.41 -1.95
C SER A 76 15.90 -17.76 -1.88
N VAL A 77 15.02 -16.77 -2.01
CA VAL A 77 13.57 -16.96 -2.02
C VAL A 77 13.13 -17.91 -3.14
N VAL A 78 13.64 -17.71 -4.36
CA VAL A 78 13.33 -18.60 -5.49
C VAL A 78 13.78 -20.03 -5.21
N ASN A 79 14.96 -20.23 -4.60
CA ASN A 79 15.42 -21.58 -4.23
C ASN A 79 14.46 -22.23 -3.23
N GLN A 80 14.11 -21.55 -2.16
CA GLN A 80 13.18 -22.05 -1.13
C GLN A 80 11.80 -22.37 -1.71
N ILE A 81 11.29 -21.54 -2.65
CA ILE A 81 10.00 -21.80 -3.32
C ILE A 81 10.07 -23.07 -4.19
N ILE A 82 11.14 -23.24 -4.96
CA ILE A 82 11.29 -24.42 -5.82
C ILE A 82 11.40 -25.69 -4.96
N GLU A 83 12.14 -25.64 -3.84
CA GLU A 83 12.30 -26.77 -2.91
C GLU A 83 11.00 -27.09 -2.17
N LEU A 84 10.24 -26.06 -1.76
CA LEU A 84 8.96 -26.21 -1.06
C LEU A 84 7.88 -26.86 -1.93
N ASP A 85 7.95 -26.63 -3.25
CA ASP A 85 6.95 -27.07 -4.25
C ASP A 85 5.52 -26.73 -3.79
N PRO A 86 5.14 -25.43 -3.76
CA PRO A 86 3.85 -25.00 -3.27
C PRO A 86 2.73 -25.26 -4.29
N ASP A 87 1.49 -25.38 -3.80
CA ASP A 87 0.31 -25.51 -4.64
C ASP A 87 0.05 -24.21 -5.43
N ILE A 88 0.33 -23.06 -4.82
CA ILE A 88 0.16 -21.72 -5.45
C ILE A 88 1.15 -20.71 -4.87
N ILE A 89 1.56 -19.78 -5.70
CA ILE A 89 2.36 -18.61 -5.33
C ILE A 89 1.50 -17.37 -5.52
N PHE A 90 1.33 -16.62 -4.44
CA PHE A 90 0.53 -15.39 -4.38
C PHE A 90 1.44 -14.20 -4.18
N THR A 91 1.68 -13.43 -5.25
CA THR A 91 2.48 -12.22 -5.22
C THR A 91 1.58 -11.00 -5.14
N VAL A 92 1.90 -10.03 -4.29
CA VAL A 92 1.03 -8.87 -4.04
C VAL A 92 1.83 -7.59 -4.16
N ASP A 93 1.38 -6.69 -5.05
CA ASP A 93 1.97 -5.37 -5.28
C ASP A 93 3.49 -5.39 -5.55
N SER A 94 4.18 -4.25 -5.37
CA SER A 94 5.64 -4.11 -5.49
C SER A 94 6.24 -4.78 -6.72
N PRO A 95 5.78 -4.47 -7.95
CA PRO A 95 6.09 -5.22 -9.16
C PRO A 95 7.58 -5.25 -9.51
N ASP A 96 8.38 -4.29 -9.06
CA ASP A 96 9.84 -4.30 -9.26
C ASP A 96 10.55 -5.39 -8.44
N PHE A 97 9.89 -5.92 -7.41
CA PHE A 97 10.39 -7.02 -6.59
C PHE A 97 9.65 -8.33 -6.91
N THR A 98 8.34 -8.33 -6.82
CA THR A 98 7.49 -9.52 -6.93
C THR A 98 7.55 -10.15 -8.33
N LEU A 99 7.48 -9.35 -9.41
CA LEU A 99 7.57 -9.88 -10.77
C LEU A 99 8.96 -10.42 -11.12
N ARG A 100 10.04 -9.90 -10.51
CA ARG A 100 11.38 -10.49 -10.68
C ARG A 100 11.48 -11.88 -10.07
N ILE A 101 10.83 -12.10 -8.93
CA ILE A 101 10.73 -13.44 -8.31
C ILE A 101 9.91 -14.35 -9.22
N ALA A 102 8.72 -13.92 -9.63
CA ALA A 102 7.82 -14.66 -10.50
C ALA A 102 8.51 -15.08 -11.81
N GLU A 103 9.22 -14.17 -12.48
CA GLU A 103 9.97 -14.44 -13.70
C GLU A 103 11.06 -15.51 -13.51
N ARG A 104 11.81 -15.43 -12.39
CA ARG A 104 12.84 -16.41 -12.08
C ARG A 104 12.27 -17.79 -11.73
N ILE A 105 11.11 -17.84 -11.06
CA ILE A 105 10.39 -19.08 -10.80
C ILE A 105 9.95 -19.72 -12.10
N LYS A 106 9.28 -18.96 -12.99
CA LYS A 106 8.81 -19.47 -14.29
C LYS A 106 9.93 -19.99 -15.17
N LYS A 107 11.11 -19.37 -15.15
CA LYS A 107 12.30 -19.85 -15.86
C LYS A 107 12.81 -21.20 -15.33
N ARG A 108 12.60 -21.51 -14.05
CA ARG A 108 13.10 -22.75 -13.42
C ARG A 108 12.04 -23.85 -13.35
N ASN A 109 10.80 -23.48 -13.09
CA ASN A 109 9.66 -24.39 -13.05
C ASN A 109 8.39 -23.67 -13.55
N ASN A 110 8.07 -23.85 -14.81
CA ASN A 110 6.90 -23.23 -15.44
C ASN A 110 5.55 -23.83 -14.99
N LYS A 111 5.57 -25.00 -14.31
CA LYS A 111 4.34 -25.66 -13.81
C LYS A 111 3.78 -24.98 -12.58
N LEU A 112 4.61 -24.33 -11.76
CA LEU A 112 4.18 -23.59 -10.57
C LEU A 112 3.23 -22.47 -10.94
N LYS A 113 2.07 -22.41 -10.28
CA LYS A 113 1.04 -21.40 -10.54
C LYS A 113 1.29 -20.13 -9.76
N ILE A 114 1.28 -18.99 -10.46
CA ILE A 114 1.53 -17.69 -9.90
C ILE A 114 0.30 -16.79 -10.11
N LEU A 115 -0.30 -16.39 -9.01
CA LEU A 115 -1.36 -15.40 -8.93
C LEU A 115 -0.75 -14.07 -8.49
N HIS A 116 -0.96 -13.00 -9.25
CA HIS A 116 -0.49 -11.66 -8.89
C HIS A 116 -1.67 -10.75 -8.57
N TYR A 117 -1.63 -10.09 -7.42
CA TYR A 117 -2.66 -9.18 -6.96
C TYR A 117 -2.11 -7.75 -6.92
N VAL A 118 -2.89 -6.79 -7.38
CA VAL A 118 -2.56 -5.38 -7.65
C VAL A 118 -1.69 -5.25 -8.90
N ALA A 119 -2.35 -4.97 -10.01
CA ALA A 119 -1.69 -4.82 -11.30
C ALA A 119 -0.68 -3.65 -11.31
N PRO A 120 0.48 -3.80 -11.97
CA PRO A 120 1.35 -2.65 -12.19
C PRO A 120 0.65 -1.61 -13.09
N SER A 121 0.80 -0.33 -12.76
CA SER A 121 0.15 0.80 -13.45
C SER A 121 0.76 1.03 -14.86
N VAL A 122 0.68 0.02 -15.74
CA VAL A 122 1.26 0.05 -17.10
C VAL A 122 0.63 1.13 -17.98
N TRP A 123 -0.55 1.58 -17.65
CA TRP A 123 -1.29 2.65 -18.32
C TRP A 123 -0.74 4.05 -18.02
N ALA A 124 -0.03 4.22 -16.91
CA ALA A 124 0.58 5.49 -16.51
C ALA A 124 2.11 5.44 -16.56
N TRP A 125 2.72 4.25 -16.36
CA TRP A 125 4.14 4.13 -16.14
C TRP A 125 4.68 2.79 -16.66
N ARG A 126 5.76 2.81 -17.44
CA ARG A 126 6.43 1.62 -17.97
C ARG A 126 5.49 0.62 -18.67
N PRO A 127 4.86 0.98 -19.80
CA PRO A 127 3.88 0.14 -20.49
C PRO A 127 4.42 -1.24 -20.90
N GLY A 128 5.72 -1.35 -21.20
CA GLY A 128 6.37 -2.61 -21.52
C GLY A 128 6.35 -3.67 -20.40
N ARG A 129 6.02 -3.28 -19.15
CA ARG A 129 5.89 -4.20 -18.01
C ARG A 129 4.76 -5.22 -18.19
N VAL A 130 3.78 -4.92 -19.04
CA VAL A 130 2.71 -5.88 -19.39
C VAL A 130 3.28 -7.18 -19.95
N HIS A 131 4.36 -7.14 -20.72
CA HIS A 131 5.02 -8.33 -21.27
C HIS A 131 5.72 -9.16 -20.16
N THR A 132 6.22 -8.52 -19.12
CA THR A 132 6.76 -9.22 -17.95
C THR A 132 5.63 -9.93 -17.21
N VAL A 133 4.50 -9.27 -16.98
CA VAL A 133 3.32 -9.91 -16.36
C VAL A 133 2.88 -11.11 -17.18
N LYS A 134 2.68 -10.97 -18.50
CA LYS A 134 2.30 -12.08 -19.40
C LYS A 134 3.21 -13.30 -19.30
N LYS A 135 4.52 -13.08 -19.15
CA LYS A 135 5.51 -14.17 -19.09
C LYS A 135 5.64 -14.85 -17.73
N SER A 136 5.27 -14.14 -16.66
CA SER A 136 5.59 -14.58 -15.30
C SER A 136 4.37 -14.85 -14.41
N VAL A 137 3.16 -14.47 -14.84
CA VAL A 137 1.93 -14.57 -14.05
C VAL A 137 0.92 -15.45 -14.79
N ASP A 138 0.34 -16.42 -14.10
CA ASP A 138 -0.73 -17.25 -14.68
C ASP A 138 -2.09 -16.56 -14.60
N HIS A 139 -2.31 -15.75 -13.55
CA HIS A 139 -3.54 -15.00 -13.38
C HIS A 139 -3.30 -13.70 -12.64
N LEU A 140 -3.88 -12.61 -13.14
CA LEU A 140 -3.78 -11.28 -12.57
C LEU A 140 -5.09 -10.87 -11.89
N LEU A 141 -5.01 -10.39 -10.65
CA LEU A 141 -6.13 -9.77 -9.94
C LEU A 141 -5.94 -8.24 -9.94
N THR A 142 -6.87 -7.53 -10.57
CA THR A 142 -6.82 -6.07 -10.68
C THR A 142 -7.78 -5.40 -9.71
N ILE A 143 -7.41 -4.21 -9.23
CA ILE A 143 -8.20 -3.44 -8.26
C ILE A 143 -8.95 -2.26 -8.90
N LEU A 144 -8.60 -1.88 -10.14
CA LEU A 144 -9.29 -0.83 -10.88
C LEU A 144 -10.05 -1.45 -12.07
N PRO A 145 -11.29 -1.02 -12.33
CA PRO A 145 -12.17 -1.70 -13.30
C PRO A 145 -11.64 -1.64 -14.75
N PHE A 146 -10.93 -0.60 -15.12
CA PHE A 146 -10.40 -0.42 -16.48
C PHE A 146 -9.14 -1.26 -16.75
N GLU A 147 -8.41 -1.68 -15.71
CA GLU A 147 -7.15 -2.43 -15.84
C GLU A 147 -7.36 -3.78 -16.52
N LYS A 148 -8.45 -4.48 -16.19
CA LYS A 148 -8.80 -5.75 -16.82
C LYS A 148 -8.74 -5.68 -18.33
N LYS A 149 -9.40 -4.68 -18.94
CA LYS A 149 -9.41 -4.49 -20.40
C LYS A 149 -8.02 -4.23 -20.98
N ILE A 150 -7.14 -3.59 -20.21
CA ILE A 150 -5.75 -3.32 -20.64
C ILE A 150 -4.97 -4.63 -20.72
N PHE A 151 -5.00 -5.45 -19.66
CA PHE A 151 -4.22 -6.68 -19.61
C PHE A 151 -4.76 -7.79 -20.52
N GLU A 152 -6.07 -7.87 -20.69
CA GLU A 152 -6.72 -8.83 -21.62
C GLU A 152 -6.32 -8.59 -23.09
N LYS A 153 -6.07 -7.33 -23.51
CA LYS A 153 -5.53 -7.03 -24.85
C LYS A 153 -4.17 -7.69 -25.13
N TYR A 154 -3.44 -8.02 -24.07
CA TYR A 154 -2.16 -8.72 -24.15
C TYR A 154 -2.27 -10.20 -23.80
N GLU A 155 -3.51 -10.73 -23.74
CA GLU A 155 -3.80 -12.13 -23.42
C GLU A 155 -3.28 -12.54 -22.03
N VAL A 156 -3.33 -11.62 -21.05
CA VAL A 156 -3.08 -11.94 -19.64
C VAL A 156 -4.40 -12.32 -18.99
N PRO A 157 -4.55 -13.55 -18.46
CA PRO A 157 -5.76 -13.93 -17.73
C PRO A 157 -5.96 -13.00 -16.53
N THR A 158 -7.09 -12.26 -16.52
CA THR A 158 -7.26 -11.16 -15.57
C THR A 158 -8.68 -11.17 -14.99
N THR A 159 -8.78 -10.99 -13.68
CA THR A 159 -10.04 -10.78 -12.96
C THR A 159 -10.00 -9.45 -12.22
N PHE A 160 -11.02 -8.63 -12.41
CA PHE A 160 -11.25 -7.46 -11.57
C PHE A 160 -11.91 -7.91 -10.27
N VAL A 161 -11.27 -7.61 -9.13
CA VAL A 161 -11.71 -8.02 -7.79
C VAL A 161 -12.21 -6.87 -6.92
N GLY A 162 -12.12 -5.64 -7.40
CA GLY A 162 -12.47 -4.44 -6.64
C GLY A 162 -11.28 -3.89 -5.83
N HIS A 163 -11.40 -2.63 -5.42
CA HIS A 163 -10.41 -1.99 -4.56
C HIS A 163 -10.78 -2.22 -3.09
N PRO A 164 -9.82 -2.60 -2.22
CA PRO A 164 -10.10 -2.88 -0.79
C PRO A 164 -10.73 -1.73 -0.02
N ILE A 165 -10.56 -0.51 -0.51
CA ILE A 165 -11.20 0.67 0.08
C ILE A 165 -12.73 0.54 0.17
N THR A 166 -13.35 -0.22 -0.75
CA THR A 166 -14.80 -0.44 -0.77
C THR A 166 -15.29 -1.34 0.36
N GLU A 167 -14.38 -1.99 1.09
CA GLU A 167 -14.71 -2.75 2.30
C GLU A 167 -14.95 -1.85 3.52
N ILE A 168 -14.53 -0.57 3.43
CA ILE A 168 -14.74 0.42 4.48
C ILE A 168 -16.21 0.83 4.47
N ASN A 169 -16.94 0.48 5.53
CA ASN A 169 -18.31 0.97 5.69
C ASN A 169 -18.30 2.41 6.19
N ILE A 170 -18.56 3.35 5.29
CA ILE A 170 -18.55 4.79 5.55
C ILE A 170 -19.57 5.19 6.65
N GLU A 171 -20.73 4.53 6.71
CA GLU A 171 -21.79 4.85 7.68
C GLU A 171 -21.35 4.64 9.13
N ASN A 172 -20.33 3.82 9.38
CA ASN A 172 -19.78 3.63 10.73
C ASN A 172 -19.14 4.90 11.30
N PHE A 173 -18.83 5.89 10.46
CA PHE A 173 -18.15 7.12 10.87
C PHE A 173 -19.08 8.32 11.00
N LYS A 174 -20.33 8.19 10.55
CA LYS A 174 -21.33 9.27 10.51
C LYS A 174 -21.61 9.90 11.87
N ASN A 175 -21.71 9.08 12.91
CA ASN A 175 -22.11 9.51 14.25
C ASN A 175 -20.92 9.80 15.19
N ASN A 176 -19.71 9.75 14.67
CA ASN A 176 -18.52 10.02 15.47
C ASN A 176 -18.37 11.52 15.72
N GLN A 177 -18.50 11.94 16.97
CA GLN A 177 -18.18 13.33 17.36
C GLN A 177 -16.64 13.50 17.37
N ILE A 178 -16.10 14.14 16.36
CA ILE A 178 -14.64 14.31 16.21
C ILE A 178 -14.15 15.71 16.59
N THR A 179 -15.02 16.71 16.56
CA THR A 179 -14.70 18.10 16.92
C THR A 179 -15.36 18.48 18.22
N LYS A 180 -14.64 19.21 19.07
CA LYS A 180 -15.18 19.82 20.28
C LYS A 180 -15.70 21.24 20.04
N GLU A 181 -15.39 21.82 18.91
CA GLU A 181 -15.71 23.19 18.50
C GLU A 181 -16.54 23.14 17.22
N ASP A 182 -17.38 24.14 16.99
CA ASP A 182 -18.20 24.30 15.77
C ASP A 182 -17.39 24.66 14.50
N ARG A 183 -16.12 24.25 14.47
CA ARG A 183 -15.25 24.49 13.30
C ARG A 183 -15.29 23.32 12.33
N GLU A 184 -15.41 23.63 11.04
CA GLU A 184 -15.26 22.66 9.97
C GLU A 184 -13.81 22.15 9.90
N VAL A 185 -13.64 20.88 9.56
CA VAL A 185 -12.32 20.23 9.47
C VAL A 185 -11.68 20.48 8.10
N PHE A 186 -10.39 20.84 8.12
CA PHE A 186 -9.52 20.88 6.94
C PHE A 186 -8.44 19.78 7.05
N LEU A 187 -8.39 18.87 6.09
CA LEU A 187 -7.41 17.80 6.05
C LEU A 187 -6.09 18.23 5.42
N ILE A 188 -4.99 17.78 6.00
CA ILE A 188 -3.63 17.99 5.49
C ILE A 188 -2.97 16.63 5.35
N LEU A 189 -2.77 16.13 4.12
CA LEU A 189 -2.17 14.83 3.85
C LEU A 189 -0.90 14.99 2.99
N PRO A 190 0.27 15.20 3.64
CA PRO A 190 1.51 15.51 2.94
C PRO A 190 2.21 14.28 2.34
N GLY A 191 1.61 13.10 2.50
CA GLY A 191 2.15 11.83 2.04
C GLY A 191 2.63 10.92 3.17
N SER A 192 3.00 9.69 2.81
CA SER A 192 3.46 8.64 3.73
C SER A 192 4.98 8.37 3.65
N ARG A 193 5.68 9.01 2.73
CA ARG A 193 7.13 8.85 2.53
C ARG A 193 7.88 10.12 2.94
N LYS A 194 9.05 9.94 3.58
CA LYS A 194 9.89 11.06 4.03
C LYS A 194 10.11 12.13 2.96
N LYS A 195 10.39 11.74 1.71
CA LYS A 195 10.62 12.69 0.61
C LYS A 195 9.37 13.51 0.29
N GLU A 196 8.20 12.88 0.29
CA GLU A 196 6.92 13.57 0.05
C GLU A 196 6.68 14.60 1.16
N VAL A 197 6.74 14.15 2.42
CA VAL A 197 6.53 15.02 3.59
C VAL A 197 7.49 16.21 3.59
N VAL A 198 8.79 15.97 3.45
CA VAL A 198 9.81 17.03 3.51
C VAL A 198 9.67 18.03 2.35
N SER A 199 9.23 17.58 1.17
CA SER A 199 9.09 18.46 0.01
C SER A 199 7.75 19.20 -0.04
N LEU A 200 6.65 18.55 0.35
CA LEU A 200 5.30 19.09 0.14
C LEU A 200 4.73 19.79 1.37
N LEU A 201 5.04 19.30 2.58
CA LEU A 201 4.47 19.91 3.79
C LEU A 201 4.83 21.41 3.94
N PRO A 202 6.07 21.87 3.71
CA PRO A 202 6.37 23.29 3.75
C PRO A 202 5.46 24.12 2.83
N ILE A 203 5.24 23.64 1.60
CA ILE A 203 4.37 24.32 0.61
C ILE A 203 2.93 24.37 1.12
N TYR A 204 2.43 23.26 1.68
CA TYR A 204 1.08 23.23 2.25
C TYR A 204 0.90 24.21 3.40
N LEU A 205 1.92 24.33 4.27
CA LEU A 205 1.89 25.27 5.39
C LEU A 205 1.94 26.72 4.94
N GLU A 206 2.66 27.05 3.87
CA GLU A 206 2.65 28.37 3.23
C GLU A 206 1.25 28.71 2.69
N VAL A 207 0.59 27.78 2.01
CA VAL A 207 -0.79 27.95 1.52
C VAL A 207 -1.75 28.16 2.69
N ILE A 208 -1.65 27.36 3.74
CA ILE A 208 -2.49 27.48 4.95
C ILE A 208 -2.37 28.88 5.55
N ARG A 209 -1.15 29.41 5.69
CA ARG A 209 -0.90 30.75 6.19
C ARG A 209 -1.44 31.84 5.25
N ALA A 210 -1.12 31.73 3.97
CA ALA A 210 -1.54 32.73 2.97
C ALA A 210 -3.07 32.88 2.91
N MET A 211 -3.79 31.78 3.07
CA MET A 211 -5.25 31.71 3.04
C MET A 211 -5.90 31.88 4.43
N LYS A 212 -5.10 31.99 5.50
CA LYS A 212 -5.56 32.02 6.92
C LYS A 212 -6.53 30.89 7.24
N LEU A 213 -6.18 29.65 6.83
CA LEU A 213 -7.05 28.49 7.01
C LEU A 213 -7.14 28.08 8.48
N ASP A 214 -6.09 28.30 9.26
CA ASP A 214 -6.05 28.04 10.70
C ASP A 214 -7.00 28.93 11.54
N ASP A 215 -7.45 30.06 10.99
CA ASP A 215 -8.48 30.88 11.61
C ASP A 215 -9.90 30.37 11.33
N LYS A 216 -10.09 29.65 10.22
CA LYS A 216 -11.39 29.21 9.72
C LYS A 216 -11.72 27.76 10.06
N TYR A 217 -10.71 26.91 10.06
CA TYR A 217 -10.87 25.45 10.16
C TYR A 217 -10.10 24.86 11.34
N GLU A 218 -10.56 23.70 11.82
CA GLU A 218 -9.74 22.78 12.61
C GLU A 218 -8.80 22.06 11.62
N LEU A 219 -7.48 22.31 11.75
CA LEU A 219 -6.48 21.70 10.88
C LEU A 219 -6.12 20.31 11.41
N VAL A 220 -6.31 19.28 10.59
CA VAL A 220 -6.11 17.89 10.98
C VAL A 220 -5.18 17.19 10.00
N MET A 221 -4.16 16.50 10.55
CA MET A 221 -3.13 15.81 9.78
C MET A 221 -3.03 14.35 10.21
N PRO A 222 -3.72 13.44 9.53
CA PRO A 222 -3.51 12.00 9.69
C PRO A 222 -2.13 11.60 9.17
N LEU A 223 -1.37 10.84 9.98
CA LEU A 223 0.00 10.44 9.69
C LEU A 223 0.25 8.97 10.07
N THR A 224 1.29 8.39 9.50
CA THR A 224 1.92 7.19 10.05
C THR A 224 2.94 7.58 11.13
N LYS A 225 3.17 6.68 12.10
CA LYS A 225 4.12 6.94 13.21
C LYS A 225 5.51 7.31 12.74
N GLU A 226 5.97 6.71 11.63
CA GLU A 226 7.29 6.92 11.07
C GLU A 226 7.49 8.36 10.56
N MET A 227 6.42 9.06 10.22
CA MET A 227 6.48 10.44 9.71
C MET A 227 6.40 11.49 10.80
N THR A 228 5.98 11.14 12.01
CA THR A 228 5.74 12.09 13.12
C THR A 228 6.96 12.98 13.37
N PHE A 229 8.14 12.40 13.51
CA PHE A 229 9.37 13.14 13.77
C PHE A 229 9.67 14.22 12.70
N TYR A 230 9.51 13.88 11.43
CA TYR A 230 9.76 14.82 10.33
C TYR A 230 8.73 15.94 10.28
N VAL A 231 7.46 15.60 10.52
CA VAL A 231 6.35 16.56 10.55
C VAL A 231 6.49 17.52 11.72
N GLU A 232 6.73 17.04 12.94
CA GLU A 232 6.90 17.89 14.13
C GLU A 232 8.03 18.89 13.97
N ASN A 233 9.17 18.49 13.40
CA ASN A 233 10.28 19.40 13.12
C ASN A 233 9.87 20.50 12.13
N ILE A 234 9.16 20.15 11.06
CA ILE A 234 8.68 21.15 10.08
C ILE A 234 7.64 22.07 10.71
N LEU A 235 6.67 21.54 11.45
CA LEU A 235 5.65 22.34 12.14
C LEU A 235 6.27 23.34 13.14
N THR A 236 7.33 22.92 13.84
CA THR A 236 8.07 23.79 14.76
C THR A 236 8.75 24.94 14.02
N GLN A 237 9.41 24.66 12.87
CA GLN A 237 10.02 25.71 12.04
C GLN A 237 9.00 26.73 11.53
N PHE A 238 7.78 26.29 11.28
CA PHE A 238 6.68 27.14 10.84
C PHE A 238 5.88 27.76 12.01
N GLY A 239 6.15 27.40 13.29
CA GLY A 239 5.40 27.87 14.45
C GLY A 239 3.93 27.42 14.48
N LEU A 240 3.63 26.28 13.86
CA LEU A 240 2.27 25.71 13.72
C LEU A 240 2.05 24.43 14.54
N GLN A 241 3.00 24.02 15.40
CA GLN A 241 2.95 22.78 16.18
C GLN A 241 1.71 22.65 17.07
N ASN A 242 1.15 23.77 17.54
CA ASN A 242 -0.05 23.80 18.39
C ASN A 242 -1.34 24.12 17.60
N ARG A 243 -1.25 24.31 16.29
CA ARG A 243 -2.38 24.67 15.44
C ARG A 243 -2.88 23.51 14.59
N ILE A 244 -2.09 22.45 14.46
CA ILE A 244 -2.40 21.29 13.62
C ILE A 244 -2.48 20.04 14.50
N LYS A 245 -3.63 19.38 14.44
CA LYS A 245 -3.91 18.14 15.19
C LYS A 245 -3.41 16.93 14.42
N ILE A 246 -2.40 16.24 14.94
CA ILE A 246 -1.87 15.01 14.37
C ILE A 246 -2.72 13.82 14.79
N ILE A 247 -3.09 12.97 13.84
CA ILE A 247 -3.88 11.76 14.07
C ILE A 247 -3.06 10.55 13.62
N LEU A 248 -2.81 9.62 14.56
CA LEU A 248 -2.08 8.37 14.31
C LEU A 248 -2.99 7.13 14.30
N ASP A 249 -4.21 7.27 14.79
CA ASP A 249 -5.20 6.20 14.83
C ASP A 249 -5.91 6.07 13.49
N GLU A 250 -5.92 4.85 12.94
CA GLU A 250 -6.47 4.58 11.60
C GLU A 250 -8.00 4.70 11.56
N HIS A 251 -8.69 4.31 12.65
CA HIS A 251 -10.15 4.43 12.71
C HIS A 251 -10.58 5.89 12.86
N LEU A 252 -9.87 6.63 13.70
CA LEU A 252 -10.12 8.06 13.91
C LEU A 252 -9.81 8.86 12.62
N LYS A 253 -8.79 8.47 11.86
CA LYS A 253 -8.48 9.01 10.52
C LYS A 253 -9.72 9.01 9.62
N TYR A 254 -10.43 7.89 9.53
CA TYR A 254 -11.61 7.77 8.68
C TYR A 254 -12.80 8.61 9.18
N SER A 255 -12.93 8.79 10.49
CA SER A 255 -13.90 9.72 11.05
C SER A 255 -13.64 11.16 10.59
N TYR A 256 -12.36 11.59 10.59
CA TYR A 256 -11.98 12.89 10.06
C TYR A 256 -12.19 13.00 8.55
N TYR A 257 -11.94 11.94 7.77
CA TYR A 257 -12.25 11.96 6.34
C TYR A 257 -13.74 12.17 6.08
N TYR A 258 -14.59 11.48 6.84
CA TYR A 258 -16.05 11.61 6.70
C TYR A 258 -16.57 13.02 6.97
N HIS A 259 -16.04 13.67 8.01
CA HIS A 259 -16.54 14.98 8.48
C HIS A 259 -15.75 16.17 7.91
N ALA A 260 -14.70 15.94 7.15
CA ALA A 260 -13.91 17.02 6.61
C ALA A 260 -14.66 17.81 5.52
N LYS A 261 -14.53 19.12 5.57
CA LYS A 261 -15.10 20.03 4.57
C LYS A 261 -14.26 20.07 3.31
N LEU A 262 -12.95 20.03 3.47
CA LEU A 262 -11.97 20.23 2.41
C LEU A 262 -10.61 19.67 2.84
N GLY A 263 -9.72 19.39 1.89
CA GLY A 263 -8.36 18.98 2.21
C GLY A 263 -7.33 19.40 1.17
N ILE A 264 -6.05 19.35 1.59
CA ILE A 264 -4.90 19.42 0.69
C ILE A 264 -4.19 18.06 0.77
N VAL A 265 -4.12 17.36 -0.37
CA VAL A 265 -3.80 15.93 -0.38
C VAL A 265 -2.71 15.61 -1.41
N THR A 266 -1.69 14.88 -0.98
CA THR A 266 -0.70 14.33 -1.89
C THR A 266 -1.31 13.19 -2.72
N SER A 267 -1.06 13.21 -4.02
CA SER A 267 -1.51 12.15 -4.94
C SER A 267 -1.02 10.77 -4.51
N GLY A 268 -1.93 9.81 -4.45
CA GLY A 268 -1.66 8.42 -4.05
C GLY A 268 -2.87 7.76 -3.39
N THR A 269 -2.62 6.75 -2.58
CA THR A 269 -3.69 5.99 -1.87
C THR A 269 -4.54 6.91 -0.98
N ALA A 270 -3.92 7.88 -0.30
CA ALA A 270 -4.64 8.83 0.54
C ALA A 270 -5.67 9.67 -0.24
N ALA A 271 -5.33 10.09 -1.46
CA ALA A 271 -6.27 10.81 -2.33
C ALA A 271 -7.48 9.94 -2.69
N LEU A 272 -7.26 8.65 -2.98
CA LEU A 272 -8.35 7.72 -3.25
C LEU A 272 -9.21 7.48 -2.00
N GLU A 273 -8.60 7.35 -0.82
CA GLU A 273 -9.33 7.24 0.44
C GLU A 273 -10.22 8.45 0.69
N VAL A 274 -9.68 9.66 0.58
CA VAL A 274 -10.43 10.91 0.76
C VAL A 274 -11.58 11.04 -0.26
N SER A 275 -11.32 10.68 -1.55
CA SER A 275 -12.37 10.63 -2.58
C SER A 275 -13.50 9.66 -2.23
N TYR A 276 -13.15 8.50 -1.66
CA TYR A 276 -14.15 7.48 -1.28
C TYR A 276 -15.11 8.00 -0.20
N PHE A 277 -14.63 8.89 0.67
CA PHE A 277 -15.44 9.58 1.67
C PHE A 277 -16.16 10.82 1.12
N ASN A 278 -16.09 11.10 -0.19
CA ASN A 278 -16.68 12.26 -0.86
C ASN A 278 -16.17 13.62 -0.32
N THR A 279 -15.00 13.66 0.29
CA THR A 279 -14.40 14.89 0.78
C THR A 279 -13.67 15.59 -0.37
N PRO A 280 -13.98 16.87 -0.67
CA PRO A 280 -13.27 17.64 -1.67
C PRO A 280 -11.81 17.89 -1.28
N TYR A 281 -10.89 17.91 -2.28
CA TYR A 281 -9.47 18.20 -2.05
C TYR A 281 -8.78 18.77 -3.30
#